data_3425c7be125ab0c87bbc0b196b17f390
#
_entry.id   3425c7be125ab0c87bbc0b196b17f390
#
_cell.length_a   1.000
_cell.length_b   1.000
_cell.length_c   1.000
_cell.angle_alpha   90.00
_cell.angle_beta   90.00
_cell.angle_gamma   90.00
#
_symmetry.space_group_name_H-M   'P 1'
#
loop_
_entity.id
_entity.type
_entity.pdbx_description
1 polymer ?
#
loop_
_entity_poly.entity_id
_entity_poly.type
_entity_poly.pdbx_seq_one_letter_code
_entity_poly.pdbx_strand_id
1 'polypeptide(L)'
;MSRAVFIKFLLIALSAAWLWSASAAAQDARVATPSFWDPNLQLDRPDLSGLRALRFLTDDDYPPLNFALADGSLAGFNVEIARAVCEELQVGCTIQARRWDTIVDSLLEGKGDAIAASLAATPAMRERLDFTAPYYRTPARFVVRRESAQFDATPAGLTGKTVGVIAGSAHMAYLEAFFPGVVEKTFPDAAALRDALRAGSIDALFGDGLSLAVWLNGASSGDCCAFKGGPYTESRFFGEGVGFALRKEDAKLRRALDWALARLAARGVYAELYLKYFPIGFY
;
A
#
# COMPACT_ATOMS: atom_id res chain seq x y z
N MET A 1 -7.84 11.73 -68.07
CA MET A 1 -8.21 11.64 -66.66
C MET A 1 -8.45 13.04 -66.11
N SER A 2 -9.69 13.32 -65.72
CA SER A 2 -10.14 14.70 -65.40
C SER A 2 -9.61 15.17 -64.03
N ARG A 3 -9.22 16.42 -63.91
CA ARG A 3 -8.78 17.09 -62.68
C ARG A 3 -9.75 16.85 -61.47
N ALA A 4 -11.00 16.59 -61.72
CA ALA A 4 -12.01 16.34 -60.73
C ALA A 4 -11.82 14.95 -60.00
N VAL A 5 -11.22 13.98 -60.66
CA VAL A 5 -10.95 12.65 -60.04
C VAL A 5 -9.77 12.72 -59.10
N PHE A 6 -8.75 13.53 -59.40
CA PHE A 6 -7.58 13.71 -58.53
C PHE A 6 -7.92 14.42 -57.21
N ILE A 7 -8.83 15.42 -57.25
CA ILE A 7 -9.27 16.13 -56.03
C ILE A 7 -10.11 15.24 -55.11
N LYS A 8 -10.93 14.33 -55.65
CA LYS A 8 -11.71 13.39 -54.85
C LYS A 8 -10.83 12.36 -54.15
N PHE A 9 -9.75 11.89 -54.77
CA PHE A 9 -8.79 10.95 -54.12
C PHE A 9 -7.96 11.66 -53.05
N LEU A 10 -7.63 12.94 -53.20
CA LEU A 10 -6.87 13.68 -52.21
C LEU A 10 -7.71 13.95 -50.95
N LEU A 11 -9.02 14.22 -51.09
CA LEU A 11 -9.93 14.45 -49.97
C LEU A 11 -10.24 13.19 -49.18
N ILE A 12 -10.26 12.00 -49.83
CA ILE A 12 -10.46 10.72 -49.15
C ILE A 12 -9.19 10.31 -48.39
N ALA A 13 -8.00 10.60 -48.89
CA ALA A 13 -6.73 10.34 -48.21
C ALA A 13 -6.55 11.21 -46.93
N LEU A 14 -7.01 12.48 -46.95
CA LEU A 14 -6.98 13.38 -45.80
C LEU A 14 -7.98 13.00 -44.70
N SER A 15 -9.14 12.46 -45.05
CA SER A 15 -10.14 11.99 -44.05
C SER A 15 -9.71 10.68 -43.37
N ALA A 16 -8.97 9.80 -44.04
CA ALA A 16 -8.43 8.57 -43.45
C ALA A 16 -7.30 8.83 -42.44
N ALA A 17 -6.51 9.90 -42.61
CA ALA A 17 -5.44 10.27 -41.68
C ALA A 17 -5.95 10.80 -40.34
N TRP A 18 -7.18 11.37 -40.29
CA TRP A 18 -7.78 11.88 -39.05
C TRP A 18 -8.37 10.79 -38.15
N LEU A 19 -8.67 9.61 -38.69
CA LEU A 19 -9.23 8.48 -37.92
C LEU A 19 -8.16 7.66 -37.17
N TRP A 20 -6.88 7.82 -37.51
CA TRP A 20 -5.80 7.12 -36.82
C TRP A 20 -5.20 7.88 -35.61
N SER A 21 -5.57 9.14 -35.42
CA SER A 21 -5.04 9.95 -34.30
C SER A 21 -5.82 9.83 -32.99
N ALA A 22 -6.94 9.10 -32.96
CA ALA A 22 -7.83 9.02 -31.81
C ALA A 22 -7.61 7.80 -30.90
N SER A 23 -6.67 6.92 -31.23
CA SER A 23 -6.48 5.67 -30.46
C SER A 23 -5.32 5.68 -29.46
N ALA A 24 -4.69 6.84 -29.20
CA ALA A 24 -3.52 6.94 -28.34
C ALA A 24 -3.78 7.49 -26.93
N ALA A 25 -5.03 7.61 -26.48
CA ALA A 25 -5.36 8.31 -25.24
C ALA A 25 -6.10 7.48 -24.18
N ALA A 26 -6.07 6.18 -24.27
CA ALA A 26 -6.55 5.32 -23.16
C ALA A 26 -5.41 4.37 -22.75
N GLN A 27 -4.32 4.91 -22.27
CA GLN A 27 -3.48 4.15 -21.35
C GLN A 27 -4.24 4.12 -20.04
N ASP A 28 -4.97 3.03 -19.81
CA ASP A 28 -5.44 2.66 -18.48
C ASP A 28 -4.29 2.88 -17.51
N ALA A 29 -4.46 3.78 -16.59
CA ALA A 29 -3.53 3.97 -15.48
C ALA A 29 -3.60 2.69 -14.62
N ARG A 30 -2.90 1.65 -15.07
CA ARG A 30 -2.81 0.39 -14.32
C ARG A 30 -2.20 0.71 -12.98
N VAL A 31 -2.89 0.30 -11.92
CA VAL A 31 -2.36 0.40 -10.57
C VAL A 31 -1.03 -0.37 -10.54
N ALA A 32 0.06 0.34 -10.27
CA ALA A 32 1.35 -0.28 -10.13
C ALA A 32 1.38 -1.13 -8.86
N THR A 33 1.64 -2.42 -9.00
CA THR A 33 1.88 -3.29 -7.85
C THR A 33 3.33 -3.11 -7.39
N PRO A 34 3.56 -2.82 -6.10
CA PRO A 34 4.92 -2.67 -5.61
C PRO A 34 5.65 -4.02 -5.63
N SER A 35 6.95 -3.99 -5.91
CA SER A 35 7.83 -5.15 -5.77
C SER A 35 8.78 -4.92 -4.60
N PHE A 36 8.74 -5.82 -3.63
CA PHE A 36 9.62 -5.81 -2.46
C PHE A 36 10.70 -6.89 -2.56
N TRP A 37 10.70 -7.66 -3.64
CA TRP A 37 11.61 -8.79 -3.88
C TRP A 37 12.54 -8.47 -5.04
N ASP A 38 13.81 -8.84 -4.88
CA ASP A 38 14.76 -8.82 -5.98
C ASP A 38 14.37 -9.94 -6.97
N PRO A 39 14.02 -9.63 -8.23
CA PRO A 39 13.64 -10.64 -9.21
C PRO A 39 14.77 -11.61 -9.57
N ASN A 40 16.03 -11.23 -9.26
CA ASN A 40 17.21 -12.05 -9.52
C ASN A 40 17.58 -12.93 -8.29
N LEU A 41 16.98 -12.67 -7.13
CA LEU A 41 17.25 -13.44 -5.92
C LEU A 41 16.53 -14.78 -5.98
N GLN A 42 17.27 -15.85 -6.24
CA GLN A 42 16.77 -17.20 -6.14
C GLN A 42 17.00 -17.69 -4.72
N LEU A 43 15.92 -17.83 -3.98
CA LEU A 43 15.95 -18.45 -2.66
C LEU A 43 15.87 -19.97 -2.84
N ASP A 44 16.76 -20.69 -2.18
CA ASP A 44 16.69 -22.16 -2.12
C ASP A 44 15.38 -22.59 -1.45
N ARG A 45 14.80 -23.69 -1.97
CA ARG A 45 13.62 -24.26 -1.34
C ARG A 45 13.93 -24.66 0.09
N PRO A 46 13.19 -24.14 1.09
CA PRO A 46 13.47 -24.45 2.49
C PRO A 46 13.19 -25.92 2.81
N ASP A 47 13.92 -26.45 3.79
CA ASP A 47 13.57 -27.72 4.40
C ASP A 47 12.29 -27.54 5.25
N LEU A 48 11.19 -28.13 4.77
CA LEU A 48 9.89 -28.12 5.43
C LEU A 48 9.63 -29.40 6.25
N SER A 49 10.66 -30.23 6.44
CA SER A 49 10.50 -31.44 7.23
C SER A 49 10.03 -31.11 8.65
N GLY A 50 8.91 -31.73 9.04
CA GLY A 50 8.25 -31.44 10.32
C GLY A 50 7.27 -30.30 10.35
N LEU A 51 7.20 -29.43 9.34
CA LEU A 51 6.21 -28.36 9.23
C LEU A 51 4.92 -28.90 8.58
N ARG A 52 3.91 -29.22 9.39
CA ARG A 52 2.63 -29.76 8.90
C ARG A 52 1.53 -28.73 8.82
N ALA A 53 1.58 -27.71 9.67
CA ALA A 53 0.59 -26.65 9.74
C ALA A 53 1.23 -25.38 10.28
N LEU A 54 0.67 -24.23 9.91
CA LEU A 54 1.01 -22.91 10.40
C LEU A 54 -0.20 -22.27 11.08
N ARG A 55 0.03 -21.64 12.21
CA ARG A 55 -0.95 -20.90 12.99
C ARG A 55 -0.59 -19.42 12.93
N PHE A 56 -1.33 -18.66 12.12
CA PHE A 56 -1.19 -17.21 12.09
C PHE A 56 -2.09 -16.56 13.13
N LEU A 57 -1.58 -15.52 13.78
CA LEU A 57 -2.32 -14.62 14.63
C LEU A 57 -2.57 -13.32 13.85
N THR A 58 -3.77 -12.78 13.96
CA THR A 58 -4.15 -11.48 13.37
C THR A 58 -5.07 -10.75 14.33
N ASP A 59 -5.33 -9.46 14.11
CA ASP A 59 -6.48 -8.77 14.70
C ASP A 59 -7.63 -8.74 13.67
N ASP A 60 -8.79 -8.22 14.04
CA ASP A 60 -10.02 -8.37 13.25
C ASP A 60 -10.79 -7.06 13.01
N ASP A 61 -10.15 -5.91 13.23
CA ASP A 61 -10.77 -4.59 13.10
C ASP A 61 -9.98 -3.56 12.26
N TYR A 62 -9.07 -4.02 11.39
CA TYR A 62 -8.23 -3.14 10.56
C TYR A 62 -8.44 -3.35 9.05
N PRO A 63 -9.64 -3.02 8.50
CA PRO A 63 -9.89 -3.12 7.05
C PRO A 63 -9.05 -2.09 6.26
N PRO A 64 -8.60 -2.42 5.04
CA PRO A 64 -8.83 -3.66 4.28
C PRO A 64 -7.76 -4.74 4.55
N LEU A 65 -6.93 -4.59 5.56
CA LEU A 65 -5.76 -5.43 5.83
C LEU A 65 -6.10 -6.73 6.56
N ASN A 66 -6.87 -6.63 7.65
CA ASN A 66 -7.35 -7.77 8.43
C ASN A 66 -8.62 -7.37 9.19
N PHE A 67 -9.70 -8.07 8.96
CA PHE A 67 -11.00 -7.75 9.55
C PHE A 67 -11.92 -8.98 9.57
N ALA A 68 -12.94 -8.93 10.45
CA ALA A 68 -13.98 -9.93 10.48
C ALA A 68 -15.13 -9.55 9.52
N LEU A 69 -15.63 -10.54 8.77
CA LEU A 69 -16.86 -10.43 7.99
C LEU A 69 -18.08 -10.62 8.91
N ALA A 70 -19.27 -10.34 8.40
CA ALA A 70 -20.52 -10.45 9.15
C ALA A 70 -20.81 -11.88 9.67
N ASP A 71 -20.26 -12.90 9.02
CA ASP A 71 -20.35 -14.30 9.44
C ASP A 71 -19.26 -14.73 10.44
N GLY A 72 -18.41 -13.78 10.86
CA GLY A 72 -17.28 -14.02 11.77
C GLY A 72 -16.02 -14.58 11.10
N SER A 73 -16.03 -14.84 9.80
CA SER A 73 -14.82 -15.28 9.10
C SER A 73 -13.83 -14.12 8.92
N LEU A 74 -12.53 -14.44 8.98
CA LEU A 74 -11.47 -13.45 8.82
C LEU A 74 -11.16 -13.22 7.33
N ALA A 75 -11.04 -11.97 6.94
CA ALA A 75 -10.71 -11.50 5.60
C ALA A 75 -9.68 -10.36 5.65
N GLY A 76 -9.19 -9.96 4.49
CA GLY A 76 -8.25 -8.85 4.34
C GLY A 76 -6.93 -9.28 3.70
N PHE A 77 -6.16 -8.29 3.26
CA PHE A 77 -4.93 -8.52 2.52
C PHE A 77 -3.93 -9.39 3.29
N ASN A 78 -3.70 -9.10 4.59
CA ASN A 78 -2.81 -9.90 5.45
C ASN A 78 -3.28 -11.34 5.61
N VAL A 79 -4.59 -11.52 5.76
CA VAL A 79 -5.22 -12.84 5.94
C VAL A 79 -5.07 -13.67 4.66
N GLU A 80 -5.27 -13.07 3.50
CA GLU A 80 -5.16 -13.79 2.22
C GLU A 80 -3.71 -14.07 1.83
N ILE A 81 -2.78 -13.15 2.10
CA ILE A 81 -1.34 -13.43 1.94
C ILE A 81 -0.91 -14.59 2.84
N ALA A 82 -1.36 -14.64 4.11
CA ALA A 82 -1.04 -15.75 5.01
C ALA A 82 -1.60 -17.10 4.49
N ARG A 83 -2.84 -17.12 3.96
CA ARG A 83 -3.41 -18.31 3.31
C ARG A 83 -2.61 -18.74 2.09
N ALA A 84 -2.30 -17.81 1.19
CA ALA A 84 -1.53 -18.08 -0.01
C ALA A 84 -0.12 -18.62 0.30
N VAL A 85 0.52 -18.12 1.37
CA VAL A 85 1.79 -18.66 1.87
C VAL A 85 1.65 -20.10 2.33
N CYS A 86 0.60 -20.45 3.09
CA CYS A 86 0.34 -21.84 3.49
C CYS A 86 0.14 -22.75 2.27
N GLU A 87 -0.59 -22.29 1.26
CA GLU A 87 -0.81 -23.03 0.00
C GLU A 87 0.50 -23.24 -0.76
N GLU A 88 1.35 -22.21 -0.89
CA GLU A 88 2.66 -22.31 -1.56
C GLU A 88 3.60 -23.30 -0.82
N LEU A 89 3.55 -23.31 0.51
CA LEU A 89 4.30 -24.26 1.35
C LEU A 89 3.67 -25.66 1.40
N GLN A 90 2.43 -25.82 0.95
CA GLN A 90 1.65 -27.05 1.02
C GLN A 90 1.46 -27.57 2.46
N VAL A 91 1.15 -26.67 3.39
CA VAL A 91 0.92 -26.96 4.80
C VAL A 91 -0.50 -26.57 5.23
N GLY A 92 -1.01 -27.17 6.29
CA GLY A 92 -2.28 -26.74 6.90
C GLY A 92 -2.19 -25.28 7.38
N CYS A 93 -3.32 -24.55 7.33
CA CYS A 93 -3.36 -23.15 7.71
C CYS A 93 -4.48 -22.90 8.71
N THR A 94 -4.15 -22.24 9.82
CA THR A 94 -5.17 -21.65 10.71
C THR A 94 -4.82 -20.18 10.94
N ILE A 95 -5.85 -19.32 10.90
CA ILE A 95 -5.70 -17.91 11.20
C ILE A 95 -6.67 -17.59 12.34
N GLN A 96 -6.14 -17.02 13.42
CA GLN A 96 -6.87 -16.79 14.65
C GLN A 96 -6.81 -15.31 15.03
N ALA A 97 -7.97 -14.71 15.26
CA ALA A 97 -8.03 -13.36 15.79
C ALA A 97 -7.52 -13.31 17.23
N ARG A 98 -6.78 -12.26 17.54
CA ARG A 98 -6.31 -11.87 18.87
C ARG A 98 -6.45 -10.36 19.00
N ARG A 99 -6.69 -9.89 20.20
CA ARG A 99 -6.66 -8.47 20.49
C ARG A 99 -5.27 -7.91 20.21
N TRP A 100 -5.22 -6.72 19.62
CA TRP A 100 -3.98 -6.04 19.25
C TRP A 100 -3.00 -5.90 20.42
N ASP A 101 -3.52 -5.53 21.62
CA ASP A 101 -2.72 -5.32 22.84
C ASP A 101 -2.07 -6.60 23.39
N THR A 102 -2.55 -7.79 22.99
CA THR A 102 -2.05 -9.09 23.48
C THR A 102 -1.46 -9.98 22.39
N ILE A 103 -1.47 -9.55 21.13
CA ILE A 103 -1.07 -10.40 19.99
C ILE A 103 0.41 -10.83 20.06
N VAL A 104 1.29 -9.89 20.45
CA VAL A 104 2.73 -10.17 20.57
C VAL A 104 3.00 -11.17 21.71
N ASP A 105 2.38 -10.97 22.86
CA ASP A 105 2.55 -11.87 23.99
C ASP A 105 1.95 -13.25 23.67
N SER A 106 0.83 -13.31 22.96
CA SER A 106 0.25 -14.56 22.47
C SER A 106 1.19 -15.34 21.56
N LEU A 107 1.94 -14.65 20.68
CA LEU A 107 2.97 -15.29 19.85
C LEU A 107 4.11 -15.85 20.71
N LEU A 108 4.63 -15.04 21.66
CA LEU A 108 5.72 -15.44 22.55
C LEU A 108 5.33 -16.60 23.46
N GLU A 109 4.06 -16.69 23.85
CA GLU A 109 3.50 -17.83 24.62
C GLU A 109 3.22 -19.07 23.74
N GLY A 110 3.54 -19.05 22.45
CA GLY A 110 3.36 -20.20 21.56
C GLY A 110 1.91 -20.46 21.12
N LYS A 111 1.01 -19.49 21.28
CA LYS A 111 -0.39 -19.60 20.83
C LYS A 111 -0.55 -19.47 19.30
N GLY A 112 0.51 -19.08 18.60
CA GLY A 112 0.66 -19.01 17.16
C GLY A 112 2.11 -19.20 16.75
N ASP A 113 2.36 -19.24 15.44
CA ASP A 113 3.68 -19.45 14.86
C ASP A 113 4.19 -18.16 14.18
N ALA A 114 3.28 -17.33 13.68
CA ALA A 114 3.59 -16.01 13.11
C ALA A 114 2.41 -15.03 13.29
N ILE A 115 2.69 -13.71 13.25
CA ILE A 115 1.69 -12.66 13.24
C ILE A 115 1.55 -12.12 11.82
N ALA A 116 0.31 -12.00 11.34
CA ALA A 116 -0.11 -11.41 10.09
C ALA A 116 -1.13 -10.29 10.36
N ALA A 117 -0.70 -9.18 10.98
CA ALA A 117 -1.57 -8.15 11.53
C ALA A 117 -1.02 -6.71 11.37
N SER A 118 -0.31 -6.41 10.32
CA SER A 118 0.24 -5.07 10.08
C SER A 118 1.22 -4.56 11.15
N LEU A 119 1.85 -5.48 11.89
CA LEU A 119 2.82 -5.11 12.91
C LEU A 119 4.09 -4.55 12.25
N ALA A 120 4.37 -3.27 12.51
CA ALA A 120 5.55 -2.63 11.94
C ALA A 120 6.85 -3.15 12.55
N ALA A 121 7.84 -3.41 11.72
CA ALA A 121 9.18 -3.84 12.13
C ALA A 121 10.01 -2.66 12.67
N THR A 122 9.56 -2.06 13.77
CA THR A 122 10.29 -0.97 14.44
C THR A 122 11.52 -1.51 15.20
N PRO A 123 12.52 -0.67 15.51
CA PRO A 123 13.66 -1.10 16.34
C PRO A 123 13.22 -1.77 17.66
N ALA A 124 12.25 -1.21 18.37
CA ALA A 124 11.73 -1.78 19.61
C ALA A 124 11.06 -3.15 19.39
N MET A 125 10.33 -3.35 18.30
CA MET A 125 9.76 -4.66 17.99
C MET A 125 10.83 -5.67 17.59
N ARG A 126 11.88 -5.24 16.89
CA ARG A 126 13.03 -6.09 16.53
C ARG A 126 13.85 -6.54 17.74
N GLU A 127 13.75 -5.88 18.88
CA GLU A 127 14.33 -6.41 20.13
C GLU A 127 13.62 -7.66 20.64
N ARG A 128 12.31 -7.78 20.39
CA ARG A 128 11.46 -8.87 20.88
C ARG A 128 11.19 -9.95 19.83
N LEU A 129 11.08 -9.57 18.57
CA LEU A 129 10.63 -10.42 17.46
C LEU A 129 11.62 -10.38 16.29
N ASP A 130 11.52 -11.37 15.41
CA ASP A 130 12.09 -11.36 14.07
C ASP A 130 10.98 -11.12 13.04
N PHE A 131 11.36 -10.72 11.82
CA PHE A 131 10.41 -10.38 10.76
C PHE A 131 10.86 -10.97 9.43
N THR A 132 9.90 -11.39 8.61
CA THR A 132 10.17 -11.68 7.19
C THR A 132 10.55 -10.43 6.42
N ALA A 133 10.98 -10.59 5.18
CA ALA A 133 10.97 -9.49 4.22
C ALA A 133 9.58 -8.82 4.19
N PRO A 134 9.52 -7.50 4.03
CA PRO A 134 8.23 -6.82 3.97
C PRO A 134 7.46 -7.23 2.72
N TYR A 135 6.16 -7.41 2.86
CA TYR A 135 5.25 -7.66 1.73
C TYR A 135 4.33 -6.47 1.42
N TYR A 136 4.33 -5.43 2.26
CA TYR A 136 3.84 -4.11 1.87
C TYR A 136 4.51 -3.00 2.69
N ARG A 137 4.38 -1.77 2.19
CA ARG A 137 4.72 -0.53 2.88
C ARG A 137 3.56 0.43 2.71
N THR A 138 3.42 1.35 3.61
CA THR A 138 2.51 2.48 3.45
C THR A 138 3.36 3.74 3.24
N PRO A 139 3.51 4.22 2.00
CA PRO A 139 4.22 5.46 1.74
C PRO A 139 3.40 6.64 2.26
N ALA A 140 4.06 7.72 2.59
CA ALA A 140 3.34 8.98 2.79
C ALA A 140 3.04 9.64 1.43
N ARG A 141 1.90 10.31 1.35
CA ARG A 141 1.44 11.00 0.13
C ARG A 141 0.82 12.35 0.48
N PHE A 142 0.96 13.29 -0.44
CA PHE A 142 0.11 14.49 -0.43
C PHE A 142 -1.22 14.21 -1.12
N VAL A 143 -2.28 14.83 -0.62
CA VAL A 143 -3.58 14.91 -1.28
C VAL A 143 -3.97 16.37 -1.39
N VAL A 144 -4.50 16.75 -2.55
CA VAL A 144 -4.97 18.09 -2.88
C VAL A 144 -6.37 18.04 -3.44
N ARG A 145 -7.13 19.16 -3.38
CA ARG A 145 -8.38 19.26 -4.13
C ARG A 145 -8.09 19.23 -5.62
N ARG A 146 -8.90 18.53 -6.40
CA ARG A 146 -8.72 18.40 -7.87
C ARG A 146 -8.68 19.75 -8.58
N GLU A 147 -9.51 20.68 -8.16
CA GLU A 147 -9.59 22.04 -8.70
C GLU A 147 -8.38 22.92 -8.38
N SER A 148 -7.64 22.60 -7.32
CA SER A 148 -6.51 23.39 -6.81
C SER A 148 -5.14 22.79 -7.12
N ALA A 149 -5.05 21.77 -7.97
CA ALA A 149 -3.85 20.98 -8.22
C ALA A 149 -2.77 21.68 -9.09
N GLN A 150 -2.70 23.03 -9.06
CA GLN A 150 -1.81 23.81 -9.93
C GLN A 150 -0.37 23.97 -9.42
N PHE A 151 -0.02 23.41 -8.27
CA PHE A 151 1.35 23.43 -7.72
C PHE A 151 1.94 22.03 -7.67
N ASP A 152 3.27 21.94 -7.72
CA ASP A 152 3.97 20.67 -7.58
C ASP A 152 4.18 20.32 -6.11
N ALA A 153 4.04 19.04 -5.76
CA ALA A 153 4.31 18.54 -4.42
C ALA A 153 5.82 18.33 -4.20
N THR A 154 6.58 19.39 -4.44
CA THR A 154 8.02 19.50 -4.17
C THR A 154 8.25 20.52 -3.07
N PRO A 155 9.40 20.54 -2.37
CA PRO A 155 9.70 21.56 -1.36
C PRO A 155 9.53 22.99 -1.89
N ALA A 156 9.96 23.25 -3.13
CA ALA A 156 9.82 24.56 -3.76
C ALA A 156 8.35 24.87 -4.11
N GLY A 157 7.61 23.93 -4.69
CA GLY A 157 6.22 24.11 -5.11
C GLY A 157 5.24 24.25 -3.94
N LEU A 158 5.59 23.72 -2.77
CA LEU A 158 4.79 23.82 -1.55
C LEU A 158 5.19 24.99 -0.64
N THR A 159 6.22 25.77 -0.99
CA THR A 159 6.62 26.94 -0.22
C THR A 159 5.46 27.92 -0.07
N GLY A 160 5.14 28.31 1.17
CA GLY A 160 4.04 29.20 1.51
C GLY A 160 2.64 28.58 1.44
N LYS A 161 2.51 27.31 1.05
CA LYS A 161 1.24 26.57 1.06
C LYS A 161 0.93 26.06 2.46
N THR A 162 -0.36 26.06 2.81
CA THR A 162 -0.82 25.49 4.07
C THR A 162 -0.99 23.98 3.91
N VAL A 163 -0.15 23.24 4.58
CA VAL A 163 -0.17 21.76 4.58
C VAL A 163 -0.67 21.23 5.92
N GLY A 164 -1.76 20.48 5.88
CA GLY A 164 -2.32 19.83 7.05
C GLY A 164 -1.66 18.49 7.34
N VAL A 165 -1.45 18.18 8.61
CA VAL A 165 -0.86 16.92 9.09
C VAL A 165 -1.41 16.57 10.47
N ILE A 166 -1.40 15.28 10.85
CA ILE A 166 -1.81 14.86 12.19
C ILE A 166 -0.72 15.21 13.20
N ALA A 167 -1.08 15.84 14.30
CA ALA A 167 -0.17 16.26 15.36
C ALA A 167 0.62 15.06 15.92
N GLY A 168 1.94 15.23 16.13
CA GLY A 168 2.83 14.23 16.71
C GLY A 168 3.05 12.98 15.85
N SER A 169 2.62 13.00 14.59
CA SER A 169 2.82 11.86 13.67
C SER A 169 4.23 11.86 13.04
N ALA A 170 4.64 10.69 12.54
CA ALA A 170 5.85 10.57 11.72
C ALA A 170 5.76 11.43 10.44
N HIS A 171 4.54 11.66 9.93
CA HIS A 171 4.29 12.51 8.78
C HIS A 171 4.62 13.98 9.08
N MET A 172 4.26 14.46 10.28
CA MET A 172 4.64 15.79 10.75
C MET A 172 6.16 15.95 10.80
N ALA A 173 6.86 15.02 11.46
CA ALA A 173 8.31 15.04 11.54
C ALA A 173 9.01 14.99 10.17
N TYR A 174 8.42 14.26 9.21
CA TYR A 174 8.90 14.23 7.83
C TYR A 174 8.71 15.57 7.13
N LEU A 175 7.53 16.19 7.29
CA LEU A 175 7.20 17.48 6.69
C LEU A 175 8.16 18.57 7.18
N GLU A 176 8.39 18.64 8.49
CA GLU A 176 9.37 19.56 9.10
C GLU A 176 10.79 19.37 8.55
N ALA A 177 11.21 18.10 8.35
CA ALA A 177 12.57 17.80 7.90
C ALA A 177 12.81 18.11 6.42
N PHE A 178 11.84 17.88 5.54
CA PHE A 178 12.02 17.94 4.09
C PHE A 178 11.25 19.05 3.38
N PHE A 179 10.28 19.69 4.04
CA PHE A 179 9.44 20.75 3.49
C PHE A 179 9.42 21.99 4.38
N PRO A 180 10.57 22.57 4.75
CA PRO A 180 10.64 23.65 5.74
C PRO A 180 9.95 24.95 5.29
N GLY A 181 9.59 25.07 4.00
CA GLY A 181 8.92 26.26 3.46
C GLY A 181 7.38 26.20 3.53
N VAL A 182 6.77 25.12 4.02
CA VAL A 182 5.31 25.02 4.14
C VAL A 182 4.81 25.75 5.39
N VAL A 183 3.56 26.20 5.33
CA VAL A 183 2.81 26.64 6.52
C VAL A 183 2.13 25.41 7.10
N GLU A 184 2.75 24.80 8.10
CA GLU A 184 2.21 23.61 8.73
C GLU A 184 0.97 23.91 9.57
N LYS A 185 -0.08 23.08 9.43
CA LYS A 185 -1.27 23.11 10.26
C LYS A 185 -1.58 21.72 10.80
N THR A 186 -1.55 21.58 12.11
CA THR A 186 -1.79 20.30 12.78
C THR A 186 -3.26 20.05 13.08
N PHE A 187 -3.64 18.77 13.04
CA PHE A 187 -5.00 18.28 13.33
C PHE A 187 -4.94 17.13 14.34
N PRO A 188 -5.99 16.97 15.16
CA PRO A 188 -6.01 15.92 16.19
C PRO A 188 -6.17 14.51 15.58
N ASP A 189 -6.86 14.40 14.44
CA ASP A 189 -7.19 13.12 13.80
C ASP A 189 -7.37 13.26 12.28
N ALA A 190 -7.52 12.10 11.63
CA ALA A 190 -7.66 12.02 10.18
C ALA A 190 -9.00 12.58 9.68
N ALA A 191 -10.07 12.56 10.46
CA ALA A 191 -11.37 13.07 10.05
C ALA A 191 -11.32 14.59 9.95
N ALA A 192 -10.86 15.27 11.00
CA ALA A 192 -10.68 16.72 11.02
C ALA A 192 -9.73 17.21 9.90
N LEU A 193 -8.64 16.48 9.65
CA LEU A 193 -7.69 16.76 8.59
C LEU A 193 -8.32 16.68 7.18
N ARG A 194 -9.09 15.62 6.92
CA ARG A 194 -9.79 15.41 5.63
C ARG A 194 -10.88 16.45 5.40
N ASP A 195 -11.65 16.78 6.45
CA ASP A 195 -12.68 17.82 6.37
C ASP A 195 -12.08 19.19 6.11
N ALA A 196 -10.94 19.53 6.70
CA ALA A 196 -10.20 20.76 6.44
C ALA A 196 -9.76 20.89 4.98
N LEU A 197 -9.29 19.79 4.36
CA LEU A 197 -8.95 19.78 2.92
C LEU A 197 -10.20 19.97 2.06
N ARG A 198 -11.28 19.25 2.33
CA ARG A 198 -12.55 19.36 1.60
C ARG A 198 -13.11 20.79 1.66
N ALA A 199 -13.08 21.40 2.84
CA ALA A 199 -13.53 22.76 3.08
C ALA A 199 -12.63 23.86 2.47
N GLY A 200 -11.44 23.49 1.95
CA GLY A 200 -10.49 24.44 1.40
C GLY A 200 -9.74 25.28 2.44
N SER A 201 -9.75 24.88 3.71
CA SER A 201 -9.05 25.59 4.78
C SER A 201 -7.54 25.24 4.86
N ILE A 202 -7.10 24.29 4.04
CA ILE A 202 -5.70 23.94 3.77
C ILE A 202 -5.53 23.68 2.26
N ASP A 203 -4.32 23.90 1.74
CA ASP A 203 -4.00 23.68 0.31
C ASP A 203 -3.77 22.19 0.01
N ALA A 204 -3.12 21.51 0.92
CA ALA A 204 -2.84 20.06 0.84
C ALA A 204 -2.93 19.41 2.22
N LEU A 205 -3.14 18.10 2.25
CA LEU A 205 -2.86 17.28 3.42
C LEU A 205 -1.71 16.32 3.13
N PHE A 206 -0.96 15.94 4.16
CA PHE A 206 0.11 14.96 4.07
C PHE A 206 -0.12 13.84 5.10
N GLY A 207 -0.09 12.58 4.64
CA GLY A 207 -0.44 11.46 5.51
C GLY A 207 -0.18 10.10 4.89
N ASP A 208 -0.62 9.05 5.59
CA ASP A 208 -0.48 7.66 5.19
C ASP A 208 -1.22 7.37 3.88
N GLY A 209 -0.48 6.91 2.87
CA GLY A 209 -0.98 6.70 1.53
C GLY A 209 -2.07 5.65 1.42
N LEU A 210 -1.99 4.57 2.21
CA LEU A 210 -3.01 3.52 2.22
C LEU A 210 -4.34 4.05 2.79
N SER A 211 -4.28 4.68 3.95
CA SER A 211 -5.46 5.29 4.59
C SER A 211 -6.11 6.34 3.69
N LEU A 212 -5.28 7.12 3.00
CA LEU A 212 -5.74 8.14 2.05
C LEU A 212 -6.33 7.52 0.77
N ALA A 213 -5.76 6.43 0.23
CA ALA A 213 -6.31 5.72 -0.92
C ALA A 213 -7.71 5.16 -0.62
N VAL A 214 -7.88 4.53 0.55
CA VAL A 214 -9.19 4.03 1.00
C VAL A 214 -10.20 5.18 1.11
N TRP A 215 -9.81 6.31 1.70
CA TRP A 215 -10.68 7.48 1.79
C TRP A 215 -11.03 8.05 0.42
N LEU A 216 -10.05 8.25 -0.47
CA LEU A 216 -10.25 8.80 -1.81
C LEU A 216 -11.20 7.95 -2.66
N ASN A 217 -11.17 6.62 -2.48
CA ASN A 217 -12.06 5.68 -3.17
C ASN A 217 -13.44 5.55 -2.49
N GLY A 218 -13.59 6.05 -1.27
CA GLY A 218 -14.83 5.98 -0.50
C GLY A 218 -15.78 7.15 -0.78
N ALA A 219 -17.09 6.93 -0.56
CA ALA A 219 -18.11 7.97 -0.72
C ALA A 219 -17.85 9.21 0.15
N SER A 220 -17.16 9.07 1.27
CA SER A 220 -16.84 10.17 2.19
C SER A 220 -15.88 11.22 1.61
N SER A 221 -15.12 10.88 0.57
CA SER A 221 -14.29 11.85 -0.15
C SER A 221 -15.12 12.83 -1.00
N GLY A 222 -16.30 12.38 -1.49
CA GLY A 222 -17.12 13.14 -2.43
C GLY A 222 -16.41 13.44 -3.74
N ASP A 223 -15.44 12.61 -4.13
CA ASP A 223 -14.56 12.77 -5.30
C ASP A 223 -13.84 14.14 -5.38
N CYS A 224 -13.68 14.81 -4.22
CA CYS A 224 -13.11 16.16 -4.15
C CYS A 224 -11.64 16.22 -4.57
N CYS A 225 -10.93 15.13 -4.38
CA CYS A 225 -9.51 15.22 -4.12
C CYS A 225 -8.73 14.11 -4.83
N ALA A 226 -7.41 14.30 -4.96
CA ALA A 226 -6.52 13.34 -5.60
C ALA A 226 -5.12 13.38 -4.97
N PHE A 227 -4.38 12.28 -5.14
CA PHE A 227 -2.96 12.26 -4.80
C PHE A 227 -2.16 13.25 -5.65
N LYS A 228 -1.15 13.84 -5.03
CA LYS A 228 -0.17 14.72 -5.67
C LYS A 228 1.23 14.40 -5.17
N GLY A 229 2.15 14.13 -6.10
CA GLY A 229 3.55 13.78 -5.77
C GLY A 229 3.72 12.49 -4.96
N GLY A 230 4.95 12.17 -4.59
CA GLY A 230 5.34 10.94 -3.91
C GLY A 230 5.39 9.72 -4.83
N PRO A 231 5.52 8.51 -4.30
CA PRO A 231 5.44 8.14 -2.87
C PRO A 231 6.70 8.55 -2.08
N TYR A 232 6.51 8.89 -0.81
CA TYR A 232 7.61 9.17 0.14
C TYR A 232 7.75 7.96 1.07
N THR A 233 8.94 7.33 1.07
CA THR A 233 9.14 6.00 1.67
C THR A 233 10.34 5.92 2.61
N GLU A 234 10.84 7.05 3.10
CA GLU A 234 12.01 7.11 3.97
C GLU A 234 11.80 6.30 5.24
N SER A 235 12.54 5.19 5.35
CA SER A 235 12.39 4.22 6.43
C SER A 235 12.63 4.80 7.82
N ARG A 236 13.45 5.85 7.94
CA ARG A 236 13.67 6.57 9.20
C ARG A 236 12.37 7.11 9.81
N PHE A 237 11.38 7.48 8.97
CA PHE A 237 10.10 8.04 9.40
C PHE A 237 8.97 7.02 9.32
N PHE A 238 8.90 6.26 8.23
CA PHE A 238 7.74 5.40 7.91
C PHE A 238 8.02 3.90 8.11
N GLY A 239 9.21 3.56 8.65
CA GLY A 239 9.61 2.18 8.89
C GLY A 239 10.03 1.43 7.61
N GLU A 240 10.50 0.20 7.82
CA GLU A 240 10.99 -0.66 6.72
C GLU A 240 9.87 -1.38 5.97
N GLY A 241 8.65 -1.26 6.43
CA GLY A 241 7.48 -1.96 5.91
C GLY A 241 6.95 -3.02 6.88
N VAL A 242 5.98 -3.78 6.42
CA VAL A 242 5.28 -4.81 7.18
C VAL A 242 5.60 -6.19 6.60
N GLY A 243 6.11 -7.06 7.43
CA GLY A 243 6.31 -8.49 7.19
C GLY A 243 5.54 -9.32 8.21
N PHE A 244 5.61 -10.65 8.09
CA PHE A 244 5.17 -11.51 9.18
C PHE A 244 6.14 -11.39 10.35
N ALA A 245 5.61 -11.26 11.57
CA ALA A 245 6.44 -11.28 12.78
C ALA A 245 6.50 -12.68 13.37
N LEU A 246 7.68 -13.07 13.85
CA LEU A 246 7.96 -14.39 14.41
C LEU A 246 8.76 -14.27 15.71
N ARG A 247 8.86 -15.36 16.47
CA ARG A 247 9.85 -15.45 17.54
C ARG A 247 11.27 -15.48 16.94
N LYS A 248 12.25 -14.97 17.67
CA LYS A 248 13.65 -14.88 17.20
C LYS A 248 14.29 -16.24 16.93
N GLU A 249 13.89 -17.25 17.67
CA GLU A 249 14.37 -18.62 17.52
C GLU A 249 13.82 -19.34 16.29
N ASP A 250 12.76 -18.83 15.66
CA ASP A 250 12.07 -19.48 14.53
C ASP A 250 12.71 -19.16 13.16
N ALA A 251 14.03 -19.03 13.10
CA ALA A 251 14.76 -18.66 11.89
C ALA A 251 14.53 -19.59 10.68
N LYS A 252 14.24 -20.88 10.92
CA LYS A 252 13.87 -21.82 9.84
C LYS A 252 12.50 -21.45 9.26
N LEU A 253 11.53 -21.17 10.12
CA LEU A 253 10.19 -20.76 9.69
C LEU A 253 10.25 -19.42 8.95
N ARG A 254 11.02 -18.45 9.44
CA ARG A 254 11.21 -17.18 8.75
C ARG A 254 11.70 -17.37 7.32
N ARG A 255 12.75 -18.18 7.11
CA ARG A 255 13.24 -18.48 5.74
C ARG A 255 12.19 -19.17 4.87
N ALA A 256 11.37 -20.05 5.45
CA ALA A 256 10.29 -20.69 4.71
C ALA A 256 9.22 -19.67 4.26
N LEU A 257 8.85 -18.75 5.15
CA LEU A 257 7.91 -17.68 4.83
C LEU A 257 8.47 -16.68 3.79
N ASP A 258 9.76 -16.29 3.92
CA ASP A 258 10.44 -15.43 2.95
C ASP A 258 10.46 -16.07 1.55
N TRP A 259 10.79 -17.37 1.48
CA TRP A 259 10.75 -18.13 0.24
C TRP A 259 9.35 -18.16 -0.37
N ALA A 260 8.32 -18.44 0.43
CA ALA A 260 6.94 -18.49 -0.04
C ALA A 260 6.47 -17.13 -0.56
N LEU A 261 6.74 -16.04 0.16
CA LEU A 261 6.41 -14.68 -0.27
C LEU A 261 7.06 -14.34 -1.62
N ALA A 262 8.35 -14.65 -1.80
CA ALA A 262 9.05 -14.43 -3.07
C ALA A 262 8.43 -15.27 -4.21
N ARG A 263 8.00 -16.50 -3.93
CA ARG A 263 7.31 -17.37 -4.90
C ARG A 263 5.94 -16.83 -5.29
N LEU A 264 5.15 -16.32 -4.32
CA LEU A 264 3.86 -15.67 -4.60
C LEU A 264 4.05 -14.45 -5.52
N ALA A 265 5.09 -13.65 -5.28
CA ALA A 265 5.43 -12.52 -6.12
C ALA A 265 5.82 -12.97 -7.54
N ALA A 266 6.72 -13.94 -7.68
CA ALA A 266 7.17 -14.46 -8.97
C ALA A 266 6.03 -15.10 -9.80
N ARG A 267 5.01 -15.67 -9.15
CA ARG A 267 3.85 -16.29 -9.79
C ARG A 267 2.71 -15.33 -10.08
N GLY A 268 2.82 -14.05 -9.68
CA GLY A 268 1.78 -13.05 -9.86
C GLY A 268 0.64 -13.10 -8.83
N VAL A 269 0.61 -14.10 -7.95
CA VAL A 269 -0.43 -14.23 -6.90
C VAL A 269 -0.43 -13.03 -5.96
N TYR A 270 0.76 -12.54 -5.60
CA TYR A 270 0.86 -11.30 -4.82
C TYR A 270 0.20 -10.12 -5.51
N ALA A 271 0.44 -9.93 -6.81
CA ALA A 271 -0.14 -8.84 -7.58
C ALA A 271 -1.67 -8.92 -7.66
N GLU A 272 -2.22 -10.12 -7.83
CA GLU A 272 -3.67 -10.35 -7.83
C GLU A 272 -4.30 -9.99 -6.48
N LEU A 273 -3.72 -10.44 -5.38
CA LEU A 273 -4.18 -10.12 -4.03
C LEU A 273 -4.04 -8.63 -3.73
N TYR A 274 -2.92 -8.02 -4.14
CA TYR A 274 -2.72 -6.58 -3.98
C TYR A 274 -3.81 -5.78 -4.69
N LEU A 275 -4.08 -6.06 -5.97
CA LEU A 275 -5.09 -5.36 -6.77
C LEU A 275 -6.52 -5.59 -6.27
N LYS A 276 -6.80 -6.76 -5.67
CA LYS A 276 -8.09 -7.06 -5.04
C LYS A 276 -8.41 -6.10 -3.90
N TYR A 277 -7.43 -5.77 -3.06
CA TYR A 277 -7.60 -4.93 -1.88
C TYR A 277 -7.27 -3.45 -2.11
N PHE A 278 -6.42 -3.16 -3.08
CA PHE A 278 -5.92 -1.82 -3.38
C PHE A 278 -6.14 -1.45 -4.85
N PRO A 279 -7.40 -1.23 -5.25
CA PRO A 279 -7.73 -0.89 -6.64
C PRO A 279 -7.26 0.51 -7.04
N ILE A 280 -6.86 1.34 -6.07
CA ILE A 280 -6.20 2.64 -6.30
C ILE A 280 -4.75 2.54 -5.86
N GLY A 281 -3.83 2.93 -6.75
CA GLY A 281 -2.40 3.02 -6.44
C GLY A 281 -2.16 4.11 -5.38
N PHE A 282 -1.49 3.74 -4.30
CA PHE A 282 -0.99 4.67 -3.29
C PHE A 282 0.55 4.79 -3.30
N TYR A 283 1.17 4.08 -4.22
CA TYR A 283 2.59 4.22 -4.59
C TYR A 283 2.80 5.23 -5.69
#